data_34fc2127a0738921ef94d6b13340d7ea
#
_entry.id   34fc2127a0738921ef94d6b13340d7ea
#
_cell.length_a   1.000
_cell.length_b   1.000
_cell.length_c   1.000
_cell.angle_alpha   90.00
_cell.angle_beta   90.00
_cell.angle_gamma   90.00
#
_symmetry.space_group_name_H-M   'P 1'
#
loop_
_entity.id
_entity.type
_entity.pdbx_description
1 polymer ?
#
loop_
_entity_poly.entity_id
_entity_poly.type
_entity_poly.pdbx_seq_one_letter_code
_entity_poly.pdbx_strand_id
1 'polypeptide(L)'
;LRCHAYGLTTLHDLHLDGISAQAIEADVELKDFGHTQAPYRAFYGRMDAKRLAELWVQYEDRLVDRNIRRFKGTTTVNAGLTETLQQEAEHFFYFNNGVTFLCEAINEQHPRDPHRESGRFRVRGLSIINGAQTVGAIAKEPIAHYDANPAMVMATFVCLDNAPDGFGDKVTQSRNRQNAVDLEDFAAL
;
A
#
# COMPACT_ATOMS: atom_id res chain seq x y z
N LEU A 1 36.61 0.71 -28.77
CA LEU A 1 36.00 0.56 -27.41
C LEU A 1 35.53 1.94 -26.93
N ARG A 2 34.21 2.15 -26.84
CA ARG A 2 33.66 3.36 -26.19
C ARG A 2 33.41 3.00 -24.70
N CYS A 3 34.19 3.59 -23.81
CA CYS A 3 33.93 3.53 -22.39
C CYS A 3 32.89 4.58 -22.03
N HIS A 4 31.74 4.15 -21.51
CA HIS A 4 30.79 5.05 -20.89
C HIS A 4 31.08 5.09 -19.39
N ALA A 5 31.42 6.29 -18.88
CA ALA A 5 31.49 6.53 -17.43
C ALA A 5 30.09 6.83 -16.91
N TYR A 6 29.58 5.99 -16.03
CA TYR A 6 28.31 6.21 -15.32
C TYR A 6 28.61 6.89 -13.99
N GLY A 7 27.85 7.93 -13.67
CA GLY A 7 27.90 8.55 -12.34
C GLY A 7 27.33 7.61 -11.26
N LEU A 8 27.69 7.85 -10.00
CA LEU A 8 27.21 7.06 -8.84
C LEU A 8 25.67 7.00 -8.77
N THR A 9 24.97 8.06 -9.11
CA THR A 9 23.51 8.12 -9.23
C THR A 9 22.99 7.19 -10.31
N THR A 10 23.60 7.18 -11.47
CA THR A 10 23.20 6.30 -12.59
C THR A 10 23.46 4.83 -12.27
N LEU A 11 24.55 4.51 -11.55
CA LEU A 11 24.82 3.15 -11.07
C LEU A 11 23.84 2.73 -9.99
N HIS A 12 23.44 3.65 -9.12
CA HIS A 12 22.41 3.40 -8.10
C HIS A 12 21.06 3.14 -8.76
N ASP A 13 20.66 3.94 -9.73
CA ASP A 13 19.42 3.79 -10.49
C ASP A 13 19.41 2.47 -11.27
N LEU A 14 20.51 2.11 -11.96
CA LEU A 14 20.65 0.83 -12.65
C LEU A 14 20.64 -0.38 -11.67
N HIS A 15 21.17 -0.21 -10.46
CA HIS A 15 21.15 -1.24 -9.42
C HIS A 15 19.72 -1.42 -8.89
N LEU A 16 19.02 -0.31 -8.66
CA LEU A 16 17.59 -0.33 -8.27
C LEU A 16 16.72 -0.94 -9.38
N ASP A 17 16.95 -0.60 -10.65
CA ASP A 17 16.26 -1.21 -11.78
C ASP A 17 16.52 -2.72 -11.88
N GLY A 18 17.74 -3.16 -11.59
CA GLY A 18 18.10 -4.57 -11.55
C GLY A 18 17.44 -5.34 -10.39
N ILE A 19 17.27 -4.70 -9.23
CA ILE A 19 16.58 -5.27 -8.07
C ILE A 19 15.07 -5.18 -8.23
N SER A 20 14.56 -4.10 -8.85
CA SER A 20 13.14 -3.88 -9.16
C SER A 20 12.61 -4.84 -10.24
N ALA A 21 13.49 -5.54 -10.97
CA ALA A 21 13.11 -6.45 -12.06
C ALA A 21 12.28 -7.66 -11.58
N GLN A 22 12.28 -7.98 -10.28
CA GLN A 22 11.49 -9.08 -9.75
C GLN A 22 10.18 -8.54 -9.14
N ALA A 23 9.06 -8.80 -9.81
CA ALA A 23 7.75 -8.42 -9.33
C ALA A 23 7.51 -8.97 -7.91
N ILE A 24 7.02 -8.12 -7.00
CA ILE A 24 6.69 -8.54 -5.64
C ILE A 24 5.48 -9.48 -5.71
N GLU A 25 5.63 -10.67 -5.15
CA GLU A 25 4.53 -11.62 -4.95
C GLU A 25 4.24 -11.73 -3.45
N ALA A 26 2.96 -11.62 -3.07
CA ALA A 26 2.54 -11.71 -1.69
C ALA A 26 1.18 -12.38 -1.56
N ASP A 27 1.01 -13.14 -0.49
CA ASP A 27 -0.30 -13.60 -0.06
C ASP A 27 -0.88 -12.60 0.93
N VAL A 28 -2.11 -12.18 0.71
CA VAL A 28 -2.84 -11.25 1.57
C VAL A 28 -4.20 -11.82 1.94
N GLU A 29 -4.69 -11.47 3.11
CA GLU A 29 -6.04 -11.78 3.56
C GLU A 29 -6.82 -10.48 3.73
N LEU A 30 -8.04 -10.45 3.20
CA LEU A 30 -8.98 -9.35 3.38
C LEU A 30 -10.21 -9.86 4.11
N LYS A 31 -10.61 -9.15 5.15
CA LYS A 31 -11.87 -9.37 5.87
C LYS A 31 -12.93 -8.39 5.38
N ASP A 32 -14.18 -8.81 5.41
CA ASP A 32 -15.33 -8.02 4.95
C ASP A 32 -15.07 -7.41 3.57
N PHE A 33 -14.61 -8.24 2.63
CA PHE A 33 -14.12 -7.77 1.36
C PHE A 33 -15.22 -7.61 0.30
N GLY A 34 -15.00 -6.65 -0.58
CA GLY A 34 -15.77 -6.44 -1.79
C GLY A 34 -14.88 -6.41 -3.03
N HIS A 35 -15.50 -6.44 -4.21
CA HIS A 35 -14.78 -6.30 -5.45
C HIS A 35 -15.62 -5.64 -6.53
N THR A 36 -14.96 -5.05 -7.54
CA THR A 36 -15.54 -4.66 -8.82
C THR A 36 -14.80 -5.39 -9.96
N GLN A 37 -15.53 -5.67 -11.04
CA GLN A 37 -14.97 -6.29 -12.25
C GLN A 37 -14.90 -5.31 -13.42
N ALA A 38 -15.73 -4.27 -13.39
CA ALA A 38 -15.86 -3.31 -14.47
C ALA A 38 -15.71 -1.86 -13.94
N PRO A 39 -15.05 -0.95 -14.71
CA PRO A 39 -14.32 -1.20 -15.96
C PRO A 39 -13.04 -2.01 -15.77
N TYR A 40 -12.42 -1.98 -14.58
CA TYR A 40 -11.22 -2.74 -14.23
C TYR A 40 -11.38 -3.40 -12.87
N ARG A 41 -10.69 -4.52 -12.68
CA ARG A 41 -10.77 -5.28 -11.43
C ARG A 41 -10.17 -4.49 -10.27
N ALA A 42 -10.90 -4.49 -9.17
CA ALA A 42 -10.39 -4.02 -7.90
C ALA A 42 -11.00 -4.83 -6.76
N PHE A 43 -10.23 -5.02 -5.69
CA PHE A 43 -10.66 -5.63 -4.44
C PHE A 43 -10.42 -4.64 -3.31
N TYR A 44 -11.30 -4.67 -2.30
CA TYR A 44 -11.18 -3.82 -1.13
C TYR A 44 -11.71 -4.55 0.10
N GLY A 45 -11.16 -4.22 1.25
CA GLY A 45 -11.56 -4.83 2.51
C GLY A 45 -10.64 -4.43 3.65
N ARG A 46 -10.87 -5.00 4.83
CA ARG A 46 -10.03 -4.79 6.00
C ARG A 46 -8.84 -5.74 5.96
N MET A 47 -7.65 -5.18 6.03
CA MET A 47 -6.38 -5.91 6.10
C MET A 47 -5.78 -5.78 7.49
N ASP A 48 -5.17 -6.84 8.00
CA ASP A 48 -4.46 -6.81 9.27
C ASP A 48 -3.20 -5.94 9.17
N ALA A 49 -3.03 -5.00 10.09
CA ALA A 49 -1.86 -4.15 10.17
C ALA A 49 -0.57 -4.97 10.39
N LYS A 50 -0.64 -6.08 11.13
CA LYS A 50 0.48 -7.02 11.28
C LYS A 50 0.98 -7.49 9.92
N ARG A 51 0.07 -7.93 9.04
CA ARG A 51 0.44 -8.39 7.71
C ARG A 51 1.11 -7.29 6.89
N LEU A 52 0.65 -6.06 7.04
CA LEU A 52 1.25 -4.91 6.35
C LEU A 52 2.66 -4.59 6.88
N ALA A 53 2.87 -4.70 8.21
CA ALA A 53 4.20 -4.60 8.81
C ALA A 53 5.16 -5.69 8.30
N GLU A 54 4.69 -6.95 8.19
CA GLU A 54 5.47 -8.05 7.63
C GLU A 54 5.89 -7.80 6.18
N LEU A 55 4.96 -7.31 5.35
CA LEU A 55 5.26 -6.95 3.95
C LEU A 55 6.30 -5.83 3.89
N TRP A 56 6.21 -4.83 4.78
CA TRP A 56 7.20 -3.78 4.84
C TRP A 56 8.59 -4.30 5.22
N VAL A 57 8.69 -5.14 6.26
CA VAL A 57 9.98 -5.76 6.66
C VAL A 57 10.57 -6.61 5.54
N GLN A 58 9.72 -7.29 4.75
CA GLN A 58 10.18 -8.16 3.67
C GLN A 58 10.64 -7.40 2.43
N TYR A 59 9.98 -6.29 2.07
CA TYR A 59 10.16 -5.64 0.77
C TYR A 59 10.64 -4.19 0.84
N GLU A 60 10.48 -3.54 2.01
CA GLU A 60 10.93 -2.17 2.28
C GLU A 60 10.53 -1.17 1.17
N ASP A 61 11.48 -0.37 0.70
CA ASP A 61 11.26 0.67 -0.32
C ASP A 61 10.72 0.12 -1.64
N ARG A 62 10.93 -1.15 -1.95
CA ARG A 62 10.37 -1.79 -3.16
C ARG A 62 8.84 -1.77 -3.20
N LEU A 63 8.18 -1.77 -2.03
CA LEU A 63 6.72 -1.64 -1.95
C LEU A 63 6.21 -0.27 -2.41
N VAL A 64 7.05 0.77 -2.37
CA VAL A 64 6.66 2.16 -2.66
C VAL A 64 7.34 2.74 -3.90
N ASP A 65 8.07 1.94 -4.67
CA ASP A 65 8.84 2.39 -5.84
C ASP A 65 7.98 3.13 -6.88
N ARG A 66 6.72 2.73 -7.04
CA ARG A 66 5.75 3.40 -7.94
C ARG A 66 5.04 4.59 -7.27
N ASN A 67 5.35 4.89 -6.01
CA ASN A 67 4.72 6.00 -5.31
C ASN A 67 5.48 7.32 -5.58
N ILE A 68 4.82 8.27 -6.25
CA ILE A 68 5.36 9.60 -6.57
C ILE A 68 5.74 10.38 -5.29
N ARG A 69 5.07 10.10 -4.17
CA ARG A 69 5.36 10.66 -2.85
C ARG A 69 6.11 9.63 -2.01
N ARG A 70 7.42 9.51 -2.22
CA ARG A 70 8.29 8.73 -1.35
C ARG A 70 8.07 9.15 0.12
N PHE A 71 8.14 8.19 1.03
CA PHE A 71 8.01 8.41 2.46
C PHE A 71 8.82 9.63 2.91
N LYS A 72 8.14 10.70 3.32
CA LYS A 72 8.74 11.92 3.87
C LYS A 72 8.84 11.77 5.38
N GLY A 73 9.79 11.01 5.91
CA GLY A 73 10.17 11.03 7.32
C GLY A 73 9.04 11.22 8.36
N THR A 74 9.40 11.54 9.58
CA THR A 74 8.45 11.76 10.69
C THR A 74 7.75 13.11 10.51
N THR A 75 6.45 13.12 10.20
CA THR A 75 5.60 14.30 10.18
C THR A 75 4.64 14.26 11.38
N THR A 76 3.98 15.38 11.69
CA THR A 76 2.93 15.44 12.73
C THR A 76 1.80 14.41 12.50
N VAL A 77 1.45 14.13 11.24
CA VAL A 77 0.47 13.10 10.86
C VAL A 77 0.93 11.72 11.30
N ASN A 78 2.22 11.40 11.14
CA ASN A 78 2.77 10.11 11.56
C ASN A 78 2.76 9.93 13.08
N ALA A 79 2.86 11.03 13.87
CA ALA A 79 2.79 10.96 15.33
C ALA A 79 1.38 10.53 15.79
N GLY A 80 0.31 11.11 15.23
CA GLY A 80 -1.06 10.74 15.54
C GLY A 80 -1.39 9.29 15.16
N LEU A 81 -0.92 8.81 14.00
CA LEU A 81 -1.10 7.41 13.59
C LEU A 81 -0.39 6.44 14.54
N THR A 82 0.82 6.77 14.97
CA THR A 82 1.58 5.95 15.94
C THR A 82 0.89 5.93 17.29
N GLU A 83 0.41 7.07 17.78
CA GLU A 83 -0.33 7.18 19.02
C GLU A 83 -1.59 6.31 19.00
N THR A 84 -2.37 6.37 17.92
CA THR A 84 -3.55 5.51 17.75
C THR A 84 -3.19 4.02 17.80
N LEU A 85 -2.11 3.59 17.14
CA LEU A 85 -1.66 2.20 17.16
C LEU A 85 -1.27 1.73 18.57
N GLN A 86 -0.72 2.63 19.39
CA GLN A 86 -0.24 2.33 20.73
C GLN A 86 -1.35 2.35 21.79
N GLN A 87 -2.33 3.24 21.66
CA GLN A 87 -3.32 3.51 22.69
C GLN A 87 -4.72 2.99 22.33
N GLU A 88 -5.08 3.00 21.04
CA GLU A 88 -6.45 2.73 20.54
C GLU A 88 -6.40 1.90 19.24
N ALA A 89 -5.63 0.82 19.21
CA ALA A 89 -5.36 0.05 17.99
C ALA A 89 -6.64 -0.46 17.31
N GLU A 90 -7.69 -0.80 18.07
CA GLU A 90 -8.99 -1.22 17.55
C GLU A 90 -9.73 -0.12 16.77
N HIS A 91 -9.42 1.15 17.04
CA HIS A 91 -9.99 2.29 16.32
C HIS A 91 -9.18 2.69 15.08
N PHE A 92 -8.02 2.10 14.85
CA PHE A 92 -7.12 2.49 13.77
C PHE A 92 -7.79 2.46 12.39
N PHE A 93 -8.69 1.49 12.16
CA PHE A 93 -9.47 1.42 10.92
C PHE A 93 -10.27 2.69 10.63
N TYR A 94 -10.77 3.37 11.64
CA TYR A 94 -11.62 4.56 11.50
C TYR A 94 -10.80 5.86 11.39
N PHE A 95 -9.57 5.86 11.90
CA PHE A 95 -8.77 7.07 12.07
C PHE A 95 -7.69 7.24 11.02
N ASN A 96 -7.63 6.34 10.03
CA ASN A 96 -6.71 6.45 8.90
C ASN A 96 -7.42 6.35 7.55
N ASN A 97 -6.75 6.86 6.50
CA ASN A 97 -7.29 6.88 5.13
C ASN A 97 -7.09 5.56 4.36
N GLY A 98 -6.55 4.53 5.01
CA GLY A 98 -6.26 3.25 4.38
C GLY A 98 -5.02 3.27 3.47
N VAL A 99 -4.84 2.15 2.78
CA VAL A 99 -3.72 1.94 1.85
C VAL A 99 -4.26 1.51 0.49
N THR A 100 -3.74 2.10 -0.58
CA THR A 100 -4.06 1.70 -1.95
C THR A 100 -2.85 1.08 -2.61
N PHE A 101 -3.06 -0.11 -3.16
CA PHE A 101 -2.08 -0.89 -3.90
C PHE A 101 -2.44 -0.91 -5.39
N LEU A 102 -1.43 -0.89 -6.25
CA LEU A 102 -1.51 -1.43 -7.60
C LEU A 102 -0.99 -2.86 -7.59
N CYS A 103 -1.53 -3.68 -8.46
CA CYS A 103 -1.01 -5.02 -8.72
C CYS A 103 -1.18 -5.39 -10.20
N GLU A 104 -0.28 -6.23 -10.71
CA GLU A 104 -0.38 -6.78 -12.07
C GLU A 104 -1.48 -7.84 -12.15
N ALA A 105 -1.58 -8.67 -11.11
CA ALA A 105 -2.61 -9.70 -10.99
C ALA A 105 -2.97 -9.95 -9.53
N ILE A 106 -4.24 -10.31 -9.31
CA ILE A 106 -4.75 -10.73 -8.00
C ILE A 106 -5.67 -11.93 -8.20
N ASN A 107 -5.38 -13.04 -7.50
CA ASN A 107 -6.11 -14.30 -7.62
C ASN A 107 -6.56 -14.76 -6.24
N GLU A 108 -7.85 -15.03 -6.11
CA GLU A 108 -8.43 -15.64 -4.92
C GLU A 108 -7.97 -17.11 -4.82
N GLN A 109 -7.42 -17.51 -3.67
CA GLN A 109 -6.76 -18.82 -3.50
C GLN A 109 -7.70 -19.94 -3.10
N HIS A 110 -8.88 -19.64 -2.55
CA HIS A 110 -9.84 -20.63 -2.06
C HIS A 110 -11.25 -20.37 -2.57
N PRO A 111 -12.11 -21.40 -2.57
CA PRO A 111 -13.52 -21.24 -2.90
C PRO A 111 -14.13 -20.13 -2.08
N ARG A 112 -14.88 -19.27 -2.74
CA ARG A 112 -15.47 -18.06 -2.18
C ARG A 112 -16.22 -18.39 -0.90
N ASP A 113 -15.87 -17.71 0.17
CA ASP A 113 -16.76 -17.58 1.30
C ASP A 113 -18.04 -16.87 0.83
N PRO A 114 -19.24 -17.52 0.91
CA PRO A 114 -20.50 -16.96 0.44
C PRO A 114 -20.83 -15.62 1.12
N HIS A 115 -20.36 -15.46 2.35
CA HIS A 115 -20.59 -14.28 3.17
C HIS A 115 -19.51 -13.21 3.00
N ARG A 116 -18.40 -13.51 2.30
CA ARG A 116 -17.24 -12.62 2.11
C ARG A 116 -16.66 -12.10 3.42
N GLU A 117 -16.78 -12.88 4.48
CA GLU A 117 -16.21 -12.54 5.78
C GLU A 117 -14.69 -12.51 5.72
N SER A 118 -14.07 -13.41 4.94
CA SER A 118 -12.64 -13.37 4.62
C SER A 118 -12.34 -13.94 3.24
N GLY A 119 -11.23 -13.47 2.65
CA GLY A 119 -10.70 -14.00 1.39
C GLY A 119 -9.19 -13.94 1.38
N ARG A 120 -8.56 -15.03 0.91
CA ARG A 120 -7.12 -15.09 0.71
C ARG A 120 -6.79 -14.91 -0.75
N PHE A 121 -5.84 -14.03 -1.01
CA PHE A 121 -5.47 -13.62 -2.36
C PHE A 121 -3.96 -13.76 -2.53
N ARG A 122 -3.55 -14.30 -3.68
CA ARG A 122 -2.19 -14.16 -4.18
C ARG A 122 -2.12 -12.97 -5.10
N VAL A 123 -1.25 -12.02 -4.75
CA VAL A 123 -1.05 -10.77 -5.47
C VAL A 123 0.33 -10.77 -6.10
N ARG A 124 0.42 -10.41 -7.39
CA ARG A 124 1.67 -10.24 -8.13
C ARG A 124 1.82 -8.81 -8.59
N GLY A 125 3.06 -8.31 -8.60
CA GLY A 125 3.39 -6.95 -8.99
C GLY A 125 2.86 -5.90 -8.00
N LEU A 126 2.90 -6.25 -6.69
CA LEU A 126 2.37 -5.41 -5.61
C LEU A 126 3.19 -4.14 -5.44
N SER A 127 2.51 -2.98 -5.41
CA SER A 127 3.12 -1.69 -5.10
C SER A 127 2.12 -0.78 -4.39
N ILE A 128 2.56 -0.08 -3.34
CA ILE A 128 1.77 0.90 -2.59
C ILE A 128 1.84 2.24 -3.32
N ILE A 129 0.69 2.77 -3.74
CA ILE A 129 0.59 4.06 -4.42
C ILE A 129 0.00 5.17 -3.55
N ASN A 130 -0.70 4.82 -2.48
CA ASN A 130 -1.24 5.76 -1.51
C ASN A 130 -1.25 5.12 -0.12
N GLY A 131 -1.08 5.92 0.96
CA GLY A 131 -1.04 5.43 2.33
C GLY A 131 0.37 5.07 2.81
N ALA A 132 1.44 5.52 2.15
CA ALA A 132 2.83 5.26 2.57
C ALA A 132 3.12 5.73 4.01
N GLN A 133 2.48 6.81 4.48
CA GLN A 133 2.59 7.27 5.86
C GLN A 133 1.92 6.31 6.84
N THR A 134 0.75 5.76 6.50
CA THR A 134 0.05 4.74 7.29
C THR A 134 0.94 3.49 7.43
N VAL A 135 1.51 3.02 6.32
CA VAL A 135 2.45 1.89 6.31
C VAL A 135 3.69 2.18 7.14
N GLY A 136 4.27 3.38 6.99
CA GLY A 136 5.43 3.79 7.77
C GLY A 136 5.15 3.90 9.28
N ALA A 137 3.94 4.30 9.69
CA ALA A 137 3.53 4.29 11.09
C ALA A 137 3.38 2.85 11.61
N ILE A 138 2.71 1.99 10.84
CA ILE A 138 2.55 0.57 11.16
C ILE A 138 3.92 -0.13 11.28
N ALA A 139 4.84 0.14 10.39
CA ALA A 139 6.16 -0.50 10.34
C ALA A 139 7.10 -0.06 11.47
N LYS A 140 6.80 1.02 12.19
CA LYS A 140 7.57 1.45 13.37
C LYS A 140 7.33 0.58 14.58
N GLU A 141 6.13 0.01 14.71
CA GLU A 141 5.81 -0.88 15.81
C GLU A 141 6.40 -2.27 15.56
N PRO A 142 6.94 -2.94 16.56
CA PRO A 142 7.39 -4.33 16.44
C PRO A 142 6.21 -5.22 16.00
N ILE A 143 6.46 -6.21 15.14
CA ILE A 143 5.42 -7.13 14.64
C ILE A 143 4.66 -7.79 15.82
N ALA A 144 5.37 -8.15 16.89
CA ALA A 144 4.78 -8.73 18.10
C ALA A 144 3.80 -7.78 18.84
N HIS A 145 3.88 -6.47 18.59
CA HIS A 145 2.90 -5.51 19.13
C HIS A 145 1.48 -5.84 18.70
N TYR A 146 1.32 -6.24 17.43
CA TYR A 146 0.01 -6.55 16.85
C TYR A 146 -0.61 -7.86 17.32
N ASP A 147 0.13 -8.73 18.01
CA ASP A 147 -0.43 -9.92 18.64
C ASP A 147 -1.26 -9.57 19.88
N ALA A 148 -0.87 -8.52 20.60
CA ALA A 148 -1.60 -8.01 21.76
C ALA A 148 -2.58 -6.89 21.41
N ASN A 149 -2.29 -6.11 20.36
CA ASN A 149 -3.04 -4.92 19.93
C ASN A 149 -3.40 -5.04 18.44
N PRO A 150 -4.36 -5.91 18.08
CA PRO A 150 -4.75 -6.10 16.68
C PRO A 150 -5.35 -4.82 16.12
N ALA A 151 -4.80 -4.38 14.98
CA ALA A 151 -5.28 -3.22 14.25
C ALA A 151 -5.64 -3.63 12.82
N MET A 152 -6.68 -3.01 12.29
CA MET A 152 -7.12 -3.20 10.91
C MET A 152 -6.94 -1.93 10.11
N VAL A 153 -6.68 -2.07 8.81
CA VAL A 153 -6.58 -0.94 7.87
C VAL A 153 -7.42 -1.23 6.62
N MET A 154 -8.08 -0.20 6.09
CA MET A 154 -8.73 -0.33 4.79
C MET A 154 -7.67 -0.52 3.71
N ALA A 155 -7.75 -1.61 2.97
CA ALA A 155 -6.87 -1.91 1.85
C ALA A 155 -7.67 -1.95 0.54
N THR A 156 -7.15 -1.28 -0.50
CA THR A 156 -7.72 -1.33 -1.85
C THR A 156 -6.64 -1.80 -2.82
N PHE A 157 -6.95 -2.84 -3.60
CA PHE A 157 -6.08 -3.39 -4.64
C PHE A 157 -6.68 -3.09 -6.00
N VAL A 158 -5.99 -2.29 -6.80
CA VAL A 158 -6.36 -1.99 -8.18
C VAL A 158 -5.54 -2.86 -9.12
N CYS A 159 -6.20 -3.74 -9.86
CA CYS A 159 -5.54 -4.68 -10.75
C CYS A 159 -5.36 -4.08 -12.16
N LEU A 160 -4.19 -4.29 -12.72
CA LEU A 160 -3.81 -3.76 -14.04
C LEU A 160 -3.91 -4.80 -15.15
N ASP A 161 -4.35 -6.03 -14.87
CA ASP A 161 -4.37 -7.17 -15.80
C ASP A 161 -5.14 -6.93 -17.11
N ASN A 162 -6.16 -6.07 -17.08
CA ASN A 162 -6.96 -5.68 -18.25
C ASN A 162 -7.07 -4.16 -18.39
N ALA A 163 -6.20 -3.42 -17.75
CA ALA A 163 -6.18 -1.96 -17.82
C ALA A 163 -5.33 -1.47 -18.99
N PRO A 164 -5.69 -0.35 -19.64
CA PRO A 164 -4.86 0.22 -20.70
C PRO A 164 -3.55 0.79 -20.15
N ASP A 165 -2.57 0.91 -21.03
CA ASP A 165 -1.27 1.52 -20.70
C ASP A 165 -1.45 2.89 -20.05
N GLY A 166 -0.66 3.17 -19.03
CA GLY A 166 -0.70 4.42 -18.28
C GLY A 166 -1.88 4.56 -17.28
N PHE A 167 -2.77 3.56 -17.18
CA PHE A 167 -3.86 3.60 -16.20
C PHE A 167 -3.33 3.62 -14.77
N GLY A 168 -2.32 2.82 -14.46
CA GLY A 168 -1.69 2.79 -13.14
C GLY A 168 -1.15 4.15 -12.71
N ASP A 169 -0.51 4.87 -13.63
CA ASP A 169 0.02 6.23 -13.37
C ASP A 169 -1.11 7.21 -13.09
N LYS A 170 -2.21 7.15 -13.85
CA LYS A 170 -3.40 7.98 -13.61
C LYS A 170 -4.01 7.73 -12.24
N VAL A 171 -4.16 6.46 -11.84
CA VAL A 171 -4.67 6.09 -10.51
C VAL A 171 -3.74 6.64 -9.42
N THR A 172 -2.43 6.45 -9.58
CA THR A 172 -1.42 6.94 -8.64
C THR A 172 -1.50 8.45 -8.48
N GLN A 173 -1.53 9.20 -9.58
CA GLN A 173 -1.63 10.66 -9.55
C GLN A 173 -2.94 11.12 -8.90
N SER A 174 -4.08 10.52 -9.26
CA SER A 174 -5.38 10.90 -8.74
C SER A 174 -5.48 10.66 -7.23
N ARG A 175 -5.05 9.48 -6.74
CA ARG A 175 -5.06 9.14 -5.33
C ARG A 175 -4.15 10.05 -4.49
N ASN A 176 -3.02 10.47 -5.04
CA ASN A 176 -2.09 11.34 -4.34
C ASN A 176 -2.53 12.82 -4.33
N ARG A 177 -3.31 13.27 -5.30
CA ARG A 177 -3.85 14.65 -5.32
C ARG A 177 -4.99 14.85 -4.32
N GLN A 178 -5.82 13.84 -4.09
CA GLN A 178 -6.99 13.92 -3.19
C GLN A 178 -6.62 14.09 -1.70
N ASN A 179 -5.38 13.83 -1.31
CA ASN A 179 -4.91 13.97 0.08
C ASN A 179 -4.33 15.36 0.41
N ALA A 180 -4.43 16.33 -0.49
CA ALA A 180 -3.95 17.69 -0.29
C ALA A 180 -5.14 18.63 -0.01
N VAL A 181 -5.93 18.33 1.03
CA VAL A 181 -6.93 19.28 1.55
C VAL A 181 -6.21 20.18 2.55
N ASP A 182 -6.02 21.44 2.20
CA ASP A 182 -5.54 22.46 3.14
C ASP A 182 -6.65 22.80 4.13
N LEU A 183 -6.27 23.02 5.40
CA LEU A 183 -7.21 23.46 6.45
C LEU A 183 -7.95 24.76 6.08
N GLU A 184 -7.42 25.55 5.17
CA GLU A 184 -8.04 26.75 4.62
C GLU A 184 -9.31 26.45 3.81
N ASP A 185 -9.44 25.26 3.19
CA ASP A 185 -10.60 24.84 2.44
C ASP A 185 -11.84 24.61 3.32
N PHE A 186 -11.65 24.29 4.62
CA PHE A 186 -12.72 24.15 5.60
C PHE A 186 -13.21 25.48 6.18
N ALA A 187 -12.40 26.52 6.14
CA ALA A 187 -12.75 27.83 6.66
C ALA A 187 -13.68 28.64 5.71
N ALA A 188 -13.88 28.15 4.48
CA ALA A 188 -14.68 28.80 3.44
C ALA A 188 -16.12 28.21 3.31
N LEU A 189 -16.49 27.21 4.16
CA LEU A 189 -17.85 26.64 4.26
C LEU A 189 -18.58 27.17 5.48
#